data_bde9aacb608ccc61705d0013b30b59a3
#
_entry.id   bde9aacb608ccc61705d0013b30b59a3
#
_cell.length_a   1.000
_cell.length_b   1.000
_cell.length_c   1.000
_cell.angle_alpha   90.00
_cell.angle_beta   90.00
_cell.angle_gamma   90.00
#
_symmetry.space_group_name_H-M   'P 1'
#
loop_
_entity.id
_entity.type
_entity.pdbx_description
1 polymer ?
#
loop_
_entity_poly.entity_id
_entity_poly.type
_entity_poly.pdbx_seq_one_letter_code
_entity_poly.pdbx_strand_id
1 'polypeptide(L)'
;MKQKINLRLIGIAVIAVLATAIGITFIYYGLFKKQVQAGLRTNAEVLMETGVFEKSSQYADVKLPVNNLRVTWIDSDGVVLFDNDNDINVMPNHKDRPEIQDAFHTGHGQCVRNSDTMDMNTFYYALKQKDGTVIRVSCDASSLLSVFGNVFPAVTGILAVIIVVCIVLSQLLTRTLIEPIERMAKNMDSVQEKPVYKEIAPFAEKIRTQHENILAAARSRQDFTANVSHELKTPLTAISGYAELIENEMVNHEQGIHFAHEIKRNSERLLSLINDIIRLSELDHSEMPRQYENFDLYEFVKDCAESLQVNAQKQGIRFSYRGSTCMIRGNKDMIRELIDNLVQNAIRYNKEGGHVEVFAGMVDGKPRLEVTDDGIGIPKDQQDRVFERFYRVDKSRSKETGGTGLGLAIVKHIVELHDARIYLESEVDKGTQIRIEFXNDXEWKFLCLSLFFFFIX
;
A
#
# COMPACT_ATOMS: atom_id res chain seq x y z
N MET A 1 10.07 -13.71 -7.85
CA MET A 1 9.57 -12.40 -8.31
C MET A 1 10.57 -11.67 -9.20
N LYS A 2 11.84 -11.56 -8.85
CA LYS A 2 12.95 -10.90 -9.60
C LYS A 2 13.02 -11.28 -11.08
N GLN A 3 13.05 -12.58 -11.40
CA GLN A 3 13.18 -13.06 -12.79
C GLN A 3 12.00 -12.61 -13.67
N LYS A 4 10.78 -12.62 -13.14
CA LYS A 4 9.59 -12.21 -13.89
C LYS A 4 9.59 -10.69 -14.18
N ILE A 5 10.03 -9.88 -13.21
CA ILE A 5 10.11 -8.42 -13.38
C ILE A 5 11.23 -8.08 -14.39
N ASN A 6 12.41 -8.67 -14.23
CA ASN A 6 13.53 -8.45 -15.12
C ASN A 6 13.19 -8.86 -16.57
N LEU A 7 12.54 -10.01 -16.76
CA LEU A 7 12.10 -10.47 -18.07
C LEU A 7 11.08 -9.52 -18.72
N ARG A 8 10.14 -8.98 -17.92
CA ARG A 8 9.15 -8.01 -18.42
C ARG A 8 9.80 -6.69 -18.83
N LEU A 9 10.74 -6.18 -18.02
CA LEU A 9 11.46 -4.94 -18.33
C LEU A 9 12.27 -5.08 -19.62
N ILE A 10 13.01 -6.18 -19.76
CA ILE A 10 13.77 -6.50 -20.99
C ILE A 10 12.79 -6.62 -22.18
N GLY A 11 11.69 -7.32 -22.01
CA GLY A 11 10.68 -7.50 -23.06
C GLY A 11 10.12 -6.16 -23.56
N ILE A 12 9.77 -5.26 -22.65
CA ILE A 12 9.28 -3.91 -22.98
C ILE A 12 10.36 -3.12 -23.72
N ALA A 13 11.61 -3.17 -23.27
CA ALA A 13 12.73 -2.49 -23.91
C ALA A 13 12.97 -3.00 -25.34
N VAL A 14 12.96 -4.32 -25.54
CA VAL A 14 13.12 -4.94 -26.87
C VAL A 14 12.00 -4.53 -27.81
N ILE A 15 10.75 -4.57 -27.34
CA ILE A 15 9.58 -4.15 -28.16
C ILE A 15 9.71 -2.66 -28.55
N ALA A 16 10.09 -1.81 -27.61
CA ALA A 16 10.26 -0.37 -27.88
C ALA A 16 11.36 -0.12 -28.92
N VAL A 17 12.50 -0.81 -28.80
CA VAL A 17 13.63 -0.70 -29.73
C VAL A 17 13.21 -1.16 -31.14
N LEU A 18 12.53 -2.31 -31.24
CA LEU A 18 12.04 -2.83 -32.53
C LEU A 18 11.01 -1.90 -33.17
N ALA A 19 10.06 -1.38 -32.40
CA ALA A 19 9.05 -0.44 -32.90
C ALA A 19 9.71 0.85 -33.42
N THR A 20 10.70 1.37 -32.70
CA THR A 20 11.47 2.55 -33.09
C THR A 20 12.26 2.29 -34.39
N ALA A 21 12.92 1.14 -34.47
CA ALA A 21 13.68 0.74 -35.66
C ALA A 21 12.77 0.68 -36.93
N ILE A 22 11.60 0.04 -36.78
CA ILE A 22 10.61 -0.05 -37.87
C ILE A 22 10.14 1.36 -38.28
N GLY A 23 9.82 2.21 -37.30
CA GLY A 23 9.40 3.59 -37.52
C GLY A 23 10.45 4.42 -38.30
N ILE A 24 11.70 4.33 -37.84
CA ILE A 24 12.83 5.04 -38.49
C ILE A 24 12.99 4.55 -39.96
N THR A 25 12.91 3.24 -40.17
CA THR A 25 13.03 2.64 -41.50
C THR A 25 11.93 3.19 -42.43
N PHE A 26 10.70 3.25 -41.97
CA PHE A 26 9.57 3.79 -42.75
C PHE A 26 9.76 5.28 -43.11
N ILE A 27 10.17 6.08 -42.14
CA ILE A 27 10.42 7.52 -42.35
C ILE A 27 11.58 7.73 -43.33
N TYR A 28 12.67 6.99 -43.12
CA TYR A 28 13.85 7.09 -44.00
C TYR A 28 13.50 6.71 -45.43
N TYR A 29 12.74 5.63 -45.66
CA TYR A 29 12.30 5.20 -46.98
C TYR A 29 11.44 6.27 -47.65
N GLY A 30 10.53 6.90 -46.91
CA GLY A 30 9.71 8.01 -47.44
C GLY A 30 10.53 9.22 -47.86
N LEU A 31 11.52 9.62 -47.04
CA LEU A 31 12.42 10.73 -47.36
C LEU A 31 13.31 10.40 -48.55
N PHE A 32 13.82 9.20 -48.60
CA PHE A 32 14.66 8.72 -49.72
C PHE A 32 13.90 8.74 -51.06
N LYS A 33 12.66 8.23 -51.06
CA LYS A 33 11.79 8.28 -52.25
C LYS A 33 11.60 9.70 -52.75
N LYS A 34 11.34 10.66 -51.85
CA LYS A 34 11.18 12.08 -52.21
C LYS A 34 12.48 12.66 -52.77
N GLN A 35 13.63 12.32 -52.22
CA GLN A 35 14.95 12.78 -52.66
C GLN A 35 15.28 12.29 -54.07
N VAL A 36 15.00 10.99 -54.34
CA VAL A 36 15.21 10.41 -55.68
C VAL A 36 14.30 11.11 -56.72
N GLN A 37 13.02 11.30 -56.42
CA GLN A 37 12.08 11.99 -57.30
C GLN A 37 12.49 13.43 -57.56
N ALA A 38 12.97 14.16 -56.54
CA ALA A 38 13.48 15.52 -56.67
C ALA A 38 14.73 15.55 -57.57
N GLY A 39 15.65 14.59 -57.38
CA GLY A 39 16.84 14.45 -58.24
C GLY A 39 16.48 14.15 -59.71
N LEU A 40 15.55 13.24 -59.96
CA LEU A 40 15.07 12.93 -61.32
C LEU A 40 14.43 14.17 -61.99
N ARG A 41 13.63 14.92 -61.20
CA ARG A 41 13.01 16.17 -61.69
C ARG A 41 14.10 17.19 -62.08
N THR A 42 15.08 17.45 -61.20
CA THR A 42 16.18 18.40 -61.48
C THR A 42 16.95 17.99 -62.75
N ASN A 43 17.26 16.69 -62.87
CA ASN A 43 17.97 16.19 -64.07
C ASN A 43 17.13 16.37 -65.34
N ALA A 44 15.81 16.13 -65.33
CA ALA A 44 14.92 16.35 -66.45
C ALA A 44 14.85 17.85 -66.83
N GLU A 45 14.75 18.74 -65.83
CA GLU A 45 14.74 20.21 -66.04
C GLU A 45 16.05 20.69 -66.65
N VAL A 46 17.22 20.23 -66.19
CA VAL A 46 18.54 20.56 -66.69
C VAL A 46 18.66 20.08 -68.19
N LEU A 47 18.25 18.86 -68.47
CA LEU A 47 18.26 18.33 -69.84
C LEU A 47 17.39 19.16 -70.80
N MET A 48 16.23 19.60 -70.31
CA MET A 48 15.33 20.48 -71.06
C MET A 48 15.98 21.86 -71.30
N GLU A 49 16.56 22.48 -70.25
CA GLU A 49 17.18 23.82 -70.31
C GLU A 49 18.44 23.85 -71.18
N THR A 50 19.22 22.77 -71.21
CA THR A 50 20.44 22.67 -72.03
C THR A 50 20.12 22.54 -73.54
N GLY A 51 18.86 22.23 -73.87
CA GLY A 51 18.42 22.14 -75.30
C GLY A 51 19.08 20.98 -76.03
N VAL A 52 19.58 19.97 -75.37
CA VAL A 52 20.31 18.83 -75.97
C VAL A 52 19.45 18.13 -77.06
N PHE A 53 18.13 18.10 -76.82
CA PHE A 53 17.16 17.44 -77.70
C PHE A 53 16.45 18.41 -78.66
N GLU A 54 16.79 19.72 -78.67
CA GLU A 54 16.19 20.70 -79.64
C GLU A 54 17.02 20.92 -80.94
N LYS A 55 18.29 20.59 -80.91
CA LYS A 55 19.25 21.05 -81.91
C LYS A 55 19.91 19.96 -82.77
N SER A 56 19.56 18.71 -82.61
CA SER A 56 20.30 17.63 -83.27
C SER A 56 19.39 16.86 -84.23
N SER A 57 19.70 16.92 -85.54
CA SER A 57 19.08 16.08 -86.56
C SER A 57 19.68 14.65 -86.61
N GLN A 58 20.74 14.39 -85.91
CA GLN A 58 21.35 13.05 -85.76
C GLN A 58 21.48 12.68 -84.31
N TYR A 59 20.50 11.95 -83.79
CA TYR A 59 20.39 11.56 -82.37
C TYR A 59 21.32 10.40 -81.99
N ALA A 60 22.03 9.80 -82.95
CA ALA A 60 22.84 8.59 -82.69
C ALA A 60 24.12 8.82 -81.86
N ASP A 61 24.59 10.09 -81.71
CA ASP A 61 25.87 10.40 -81.07
C ASP A 61 25.79 11.24 -79.76
N VAL A 62 24.61 11.38 -79.20
CA VAL A 62 24.44 12.11 -77.90
C VAL A 62 24.98 11.30 -76.77
N LYS A 63 26.20 11.58 -76.32
CA LYS A 63 26.78 10.99 -75.15
C LYS A 63 26.44 11.85 -73.94
N LEU A 64 25.50 11.38 -73.11
CA LEU A 64 25.13 12.04 -71.87
C LEU A 64 26.07 11.58 -70.73
N PRO A 65 26.80 12.48 -70.11
CA PRO A 65 27.70 12.12 -69.01
C PRO A 65 26.90 11.91 -67.73
N VAL A 66 25.89 11.05 -67.73
CA VAL A 66 25.03 10.77 -66.61
C VAL A 66 25.21 9.31 -66.20
N ASN A 67 25.86 9.12 -65.04
CA ASN A 67 26.03 7.78 -64.46
C ASN A 67 24.74 7.37 -63.75
N ASN A 68 24.32 6.16 -63.95
CA ASN A 68 23.15 5.52 -63.30
C ASN A 68 21.81 6.20 -63.57
N LEU A 69 21.74 6.97 -64.68
CA LEU A 69 20.48 7.56 -65.11
C LEU A 69 20.18 7.11 -66.56
N ARG A 70 18.99 6.58 -66.74
CA ARG A 70 18.49 6.29 -68.09
C ARG A 70 17.65 7.48 -68.55
N VAL A 71 17.95 7.96 -69.72
CA VAL A 71 17.28 9.09 -70.34
C VAL A 71 16.63 8.61 -71.68
N THR A 72 15.32 8.81 -71.78
CA THR A 72 14.54 8.48 -73.01
C THR A 72 13.88 9.74 -73.54
N TRP A 73 14.04 10.04 -74.79
CA TRP A 73 13.35 11.14 -75.48
C TRP A 73 12.25 10.57 -76.38
N ILE A 74 11.05 11.12 -76.25
CA ILE A 74 9.82 10.54 -76.82
C ILE A 74 9.06 11.65 -77.56
N ASP A 75 8.56 11.34 -78.76
CA ASP A 75 7.77 12.29 -79.52
C ASP A 75 6.31 12.41 -79.04
N SER A 76 5.52 13.31 -79.62
CA SER A 76 4.11 13.55 -79.33
C SER A 76 3.20 12.34 -79.53
N ASP A 77 3.61 11.37 -80.32
CA ASP A 77 2.87 10.14 -80.61
C ASP A 77 3.35 8.95 -79.72
N GLY A 78 4.30 9.18 -78.86
CA GLY A 78 4.82 8.19 -77.94
C GLY A 78 5.94 7.31 -78.49
N VAL A 79 6.47 7.65 -79.66
CA VAL A 79 7.57 6.94 -80.31
C VAL A 79 8.89 7.39 -79.58
N VAL A 80 9.76 6.44 -79.29
CA VAL A 80 11.06 6.73 -78.71
C VAL A 80 12.03 7.23 -79.78
N LEU A 81 12.51 8.45 -79.58
CA LEU A 81 13.47 9.09 -80.50
C LEU A 81 14.92 8.85 -80.10
N PHE A 82 15.16 8.71 -78.80
CA PHE A 82 16.47 8.47 -78.19
C PHE A 82 16.33 7.70 -76.90
N ASP A 83 17.29 6.81 -76.61
CA ASP A 83 17.49 6.15 -75.33
C ASP A 83 18.98 5.88 -75.13
N ASN A 84 19.53 6.24 -74.00
CA ASN A 84 20.97 6.06 -73.71
C ASN A 84 21.36 4.64 -73.23
N ASP A 85 20.38 3.76 -73.05
CA ASP A 85 20.59 2.45 -72.47
C ASP A 85 20.15 1.27 -73.31
N ASN A 86 19.15 1.49 -74.16
CA ASN A 86 18.56 0.43 -75.02
C ASN A 86 18.43 0.86 -76.46
N ASP A 87 18.39 -0.12 -77.40
CA ASP A 87 18.20 0.11 -78.79
C ASP A 87 16.75 0.57 -79.10
N ILE A 88 16.60 1.76 -79.64
CA ILE A 88 15.33 2.41 -79.94
C ILE A 88 14.50 1.59 -80.92
N ASN A 89 15.13 0.81 -81.84
CA ASN A 89 14.46 0.05 -82.90
C ASN A 89 13.61 -1.12 -82.34
N VAL A 90 13.91 -1.60 -81.12
CA VAL A 90 13.18 -2.71 -80.50
C VAL A 90 12.23 -2.23 -79.39
N MET A 91 12.16 -0.92 -79.17
CA MET A 91 11.29 -0.37 -78.13
C MET A 91 9.84 -0.27 -78.55
N PRO A 92 8.89 -0.70 -77.74
CA PRO A 92 7.46 -0.44 -78.01
C PRO A 92 7.13 1.03 -77.85
N ASN A 93 5.98 1.46 -78.39
CA ASN A 93 5.48 2.79 -78.16
C ASN A 93 5.21 3.03 -76.62
N HIS A 94 5.61 4.20 -76.15
CA HIS A 94 5.53 4.56 -74.74
C HIS A 94 4.33 5.44 -74.37
N LYS A 95 3.39 5.71 -75.34
CA LYS A 95 2.23 6.61 -75.17
C LYS A 95 1.34 6.20 -73.96
N ASP A 96 1.20 4.89 -73.72
CA ASP A 96 0.34 4.35 -72.67
C ASP A 96 1.00 4.26 -71.30
N ARG A 97 2.24 4.72 -71.14
CA ARG A 97 2.96 4.74 -69.89
C ARG A 97 2.38 5.83 -68.99
N PRO A 98 2.03 5.51 -67.72
CA PRO A 98 1.39 6.50 -66.83
C PRO A 98 2.16 7.81 -66.72
N GLU A 99 3.48 7.76 -66.52
CA GLU A 99 4.32 8.96 -66.43
C GLU A 99 4.32 9.78 -67.71
N ILE A 100 4.15 9.15 -68.87
CA ILE A 100 4.12 9.83 -70.16
C ILE A 100 2.73 10.47 -70.38
N GLN A 101 1.66 9.75 -70.03
CA GLN A 101 0.29 10.28 -70.07
C GLN A 101 0.14 11.51 -69.22
N ASP A 102 0.62 11.39 -67.96
CA ASP A 102 0.60 12.52 -66.99
C ASP A 102 1.40 13.71 -67.55
N ALA A 103 2.58 13.48 -68.13
CA ALA A 103 3.39 14.53 -68.71
C ALA A 103 2.69 15.22 -69.90
N PHE A 104 1.99 14.49 -70.76
CA PHE A 104 1.23 15.09 -71.84
C PHE A 104 0.07 15.97 -71.34
N HIS A 105 -0.61 15.55 -70.23
CA HIS A 105 -1.77 16.28 -69.70
C HIS A 105 -1.39 17.44 -68.79
N THR A 106 -0.43 17.24 -67.87
CA THR A 106 -0.11 18.20 -66.79
C THR A 106 1.25 18.89 -66.92
N GLY A 107 2.01 18.52 -67.99
CA GLY A 107 3.35 19.04 -68.21
C GLY A 107 4.45 18.19 -67.54
N HIS A 108 4.12 17.37 -66.54
CA HIS A 108 5.06 16.46 -65.92
C HIS A 108 4.32 15.21 -65.39
N GLY A 109 5.05 14.09 -65.29
CA GLY A 109 4.50 12.85 -64.73
C GLY A 109 5.57 12.09 -63.97
N GLN A 110 5.13 11.30 -62.99
CA GLN A 110 6.06 10.46 -62.21
C GLN A 110 5.41 9.11 -61.92
N CYS A 111 6.23 8.06 -61.95
CA CYS A 111 5.76 6.71 -61.69
C CYS A 111 6.87 5.86 -61.03
N VAL A 112 6.48 4.88 -60.27
CA VAL A 112 7.40 3.85 -59.77
C VAL A 112 6.84 2.52 -60.23
N ARG A 113 7.65 1.76 -60.95
CA ARG A 113 7.25 0.43 -61.47
C ARG A 113 8.17 -0.65 -60.97
N ASN A 114 7.57 -1.79 -60.60
CA ASN A 114 8.31 -3.00 -60.33
C ASN A 114 8.63 -3.71 -61.67
N SER A 115 9.87 -4.09 -61.84
CA SER A 115 10.28 -4.91 -62.99
C SER A 115 10.02 -6.38 -62.65
N ASP A 116 9.05 -6.98 -63.33
CA ASP A 116 8.66 -8.38 -63.13
C ASP A 116 9.79 -9.38 -63.45
N THR A 117 10.84 -8.94 -64.15
CA THR A 117 11.95 -9.79 -64.54
C THR A 117 13.15 -9.73 -63.60
N MET A 118 13.31 -8.67 -62.82
CA MET A 118 14.51 -8.47 -61.98
C MET A 118 14.20 -8.12 -60.50
N ASP A 119 12.93 -8.14 -60.09
CA ASP A 119 12.45 -7.78 -58.75
C ASP A 119 13.03 -6.43 -58.24
N MET A 120 13.09 -5.45 -59.18
CA MET A 120 13.63 -4.11 -58.90
C MET A 120 12.61 -3.04 -59.20
N ASN A 121 12.58 -2.00 -58.35
CA ASN A 121 11.74 -0.81 -58.55
C ASN A 121 12.51 0.24 -59.33
N THR A 122 11.97 0.64 -60.47
CA THR A 122 12.51 1.77 -61.26
C THR A 122 11.63 3.00 -61.06
N PHE A 123 12.27 4.09 -60.71
CA PHE A 123 11.63 5.40 -60.57
C PHE A 123 11.71 6.13 -61.89
N TYR A 124 10.57 6.69 -62.35
CA TYR A 124 10.43 7.43 -63.59
C TYR A 124 9.97 8.85 -63.29
N TYR A 125 10.55 9.82 -64.00
CA TYR A 125 10.06 11.20 -64.09
C TYR A 125 10.04 11.62 -65.55
N ALA A 126 8.90 12.16 -66.01
CA ALA A 126 8.70 12.63 -67.38
C ALA A 126 8.38 14.11 -67.34
N LEU A 127 8.98 14.87 -68.25
CA LEU A 127 8.79 16.33 -68.43
C LEU A 127 8.51 16.66 -69.87
N LYS A 128 7.40 17.36 -70.12
CA LYS A 128 6.98 17.79 -71.46
C LYS A 128 7.75 19.03 -71.87
N GLN A 129 8.30 19.01 -73.10
CA GLN A 129 8.97 20.17 -73.77
C GLN A 129 7.96 21.06 -74.51
N LYS A 130 8.40 22.28 -74.88
CA LYS A 130 7.58 23.26 -75.56
C LYS A 130 7.17 22.81 -76.99
N ASP A 131 8.00 21.96 -77.62
CA ASP A 131 7.75 21.37 -78.90
C ASP A 131 6.77 20.20 -78.90
N GLY A 132 6.27 19.83 -77.74
CA GLY A 132 5.35 18.71 -77.61
C GLY A 132 6.00 17.36 -77.28
N THR A 133 7.32 17.24 -77.35
CA THR A 133 8.05 16.01 -77.02
C THR A 133 8.18 15.85 -75.47
N VAL A 134 8.59 14.68 -75.01
CA VAL A 134 8.74 14.38 -73.55
C VAL A 134 10.14 13.82 -73.32
N ILE A 135 10.83 14.40 -72.35
CA ILE A 135 12.06 13.84 -71.78
C ILE A 135 11.68 12.99 -70.53
N ARG A 136 11.96 11.70 -70.59
CA ARG A 136 11.77 10.79 -69.44
C ARG A 136 13.14 10.43 -68.86
N VAL A 137 13.29 10.61 -67.57
CA VAL A 137 14.49 10.22 -66.77
C VAL A 137 14.11 9.10 -65.81
N SER A 138 14.93 8.08 -65.72
CA SER A 138 14.67 6.98 -64.78
C SER A 138 15.95 6.52 -64.07
N CYS A 139 15.75 5.94 -62.89
CA CYS A 139 16.81 5.40 -62.04
C CYS A 139 16.34 4.09 -61.42
N ASP A 140 17.15 3.06 -61.48
CA ASP A 140 16.83 1.75 -60.98
C ASP A 140 17.01 1.64 -59.46
N ALA A 141 16.11 0.90 -58.82
CA ALA A 141 16.13 0.62 -57.37
C ALA A 141 17.36 -0.19 -56.93
N SER A 142 18.03 -0.86 -57.84
CA SER A 142 19.28 -1.57 -57.55
C SER A 142 20.37 -0.63 -57.03
N SER A 143 20.42 0.59 -57.57
CA SER A 143 21.35 1.62 -57.05
C SER A 143 20.97 2.14 -55.67
N LEU A 144 19.69 2.01 -55.29
CA LEU A 144 19.18 2.41 -54.00
C LEU A 144 19.50 1.37 -52.91
N LEU A 145 19.46 0.08 -53.28
CA LEU A 145 19.78 -1.03 -52.32
C LEU A 145 21.26 -0.99 -51.88
N SER A 146 22.15 -0.49 -52.72
CA SER A 146 23.58 -0.34 -52.30
C SER A 146 23.74 0.69 -51.20
N VAL A 147 22.95 1.79 -51.20
CA VAL A 147 22.94 2.80 -50.16
C VAL A 147 22.41 2.20 -48.85
N PHE A 148 21.32 1.44 -48.93
CA PHE A 148 20.77 0.71 -47.76
C PHE A 148 21.76 -0.31 -47.23
N GLY A 149 22.43 -1.06 -48.08
CA GLY A 149 23.43 -2.05 -47.72
C GLY A 149 24.57 -1.46 -46.87
N ASN A 150 24.98 -0.24 -47.15
CA ASN A 150 26.04 0.47 -46.40
C ASN A 150 25.56 1.02 -45.06
N VAL A 151 24.29 1.40 -44.95
CA VAL A 151 23.72 1.98 -43.69
C VAL A 151 23.24 0.89 -42.72
N PHE A 152 22.75 -0.22 -43.23
CA PHE A 152 22.13 -1.31 -42.46
C PHE A 152 23.05 -1.86 -41.33
N PRO A 153 24.35 -2.15 -41.56
CA PRO A 153 25.22 -2.64 -40.48
C PRO A 153 25.39 -1.63 -39.34
N ALA A 154 25.46 -0.32 -39.68
CA ALA A 154 25.58 0.72 -38.66
C ALA A 154 24.32 0.78 -37.77
N VAL A 155 23.14 0.74 -38.39
CA VAL A 155 21.84 0.75 -37.67
C VAL A 155 21.71 -0.50 -36.77
N THR A 156 22.01 -1.68 -37.30
CA THR A 156 21.96 -2.93 -36.51
C THR A 156 22.98 -2.92 -35.36
N GLY A 157 24.16 -2.36 -35.55
CA GLY A 157 25.15 -2.16 -34.51
C GLY A 157 24.66 -1.28 -33.37
N ILE A 158 24.05 -0.13 -33.69
CA ILE A 158 23.48 0.79 -32.71
C ILE A 158 22.35 0.11 -31.93
N LEU A 159 21.46 -0.61 -32.62
CA LEU A 159 20.35 -1.34 -31.96
C LEU A 159 20.88 -2.41 -30.98
N ALA A 160 21.93 -3.14 -31.36
CA ALA A 160 22.56 -4.15 -30.49
C ALA A 160 23.12 -3.49 -29.21
N VAL A 161 23.81 -2.35 -29.34
CA VAL A 161 24.34 -1.60 -28.17
C VAL A 161 23.21 -1.14 -27.27
N ILE A 162 22.13 -0.58 -27.81
CA ILE A 162 20.96 -0.13 -27.02
C ILE A 162 20.35 -1.31 -26.24
N ILE A 163 20.20 -2.46 -26.85
CA ILE A 163 19.66 -3.66 -26.20
C ILE A 163 20.57 -4.09 -25.01
N VAL A 164 21.89 -4.11 -25.22
CA VAL A 164 22.83 -4.45 -24.14
C VAL A 164 22.73 -3.44 -22.98
N VAL A 165 22.68 -2.16 -23.27
CA VAL A 165 22.50 -1.09 -22.24
C VAL A 165 21.19 -1.30 -21.48
N CYS A 166 20.10 -1.59 -22.16
CA CYS A 166 18.79 -1.86 -21.53
C CYS A 166 18.85 -3.09 -20.59
N ILE A 167 19.54 -4.14 -20.99
CA ILE A 167 19.73 -5.34 -20.15
C ILE A 167 20.51 -4.98 -18.87
N VAL A 168 21.61 -4.24 -18.99
CA VAL A 168 22.44 -3.83 -17.85
C VAL A 168 21.65 -2.94 -16.90
N LEU A 169 20.95 -1.94 -17.43
CA LEU A 169 20.10 -1.03 -16.62
C LEU A 169 18.99 -1.79 -15.90
N SER A 170 18.34 -2.73 -16.56
CA SER A 170 17.30 -3.57 -15.96
C SER A 170 17.85 -4.40 -14.79
N GLN A 171 19.05 -4.96 -14.92
CA GLN A 171 19.71 -5.71 -13.85
C GLN A 171 20.09 -4.81 -12.66
N LEU A 172 20.64 -3.62 -12.93
CA LEU A 172 20.99 -2.63 -11.90
C LEU A 172 19.75 -2.18 -11.12
N LEU A 173 18.67 -1.83 -11.80
CA LEU A 173 17.39 -1.44 -11.19
C LEU A 173 16.84 -2.56 -10.30
N THR A 174 16.87 -3.78 -10.78
CA THR A 174 16.40 -4.95 -10.00
C THR A 174 17.21 -5.13 -8.72
N ARG A 175 18.54 -5.00 -8.79
CA ARG A 175 19.44 -5.15 -7.63
C ARG A 175 19.31 -3.99 -6.64
N THR A 176 19.19 -2.75 -7.13
CA THR A 176 19.16 -1.57 -6.25
C THR A 176 17.79 -1.33 -5.62
N LEU A 177 16.68 -1.57 -6.32
CA LEU A 177 15.33 -1.28 -5.80
C LEU A 177 14.64 -2.50 -5.20
N ILE A 178 14.66 -3.63 -5.89
CA ILE A 178 13.84 -4.79 -5.51
C ILE A 178 14.51 -5.65 -4.44
N GLU A 179 15.81 -5.84 -4.52
CA GLU A 179 16.54 -6.72 -3.59
C GLU A 179 16.49 -6.21 -2.14
N PRO A 180 16.67 -4.92 -1.83
CA PRO A 180 16.50 -4.43 -0.45
C PRO A 180 15.08 -4.64 0.09
N ILE A 181 14.05 -4.40 -0.71
CA ILE A 181 12.65 -4.62 -0.30
C ILE A 181 12.40 -6.11 0.02
N GLU A 182 12.92 -7.00 -0.82
CA GLU A 182 12.78 -8.45 -0.60
C GLU A 182 13.53 -8.92 0.65
N ARG A 183 14.71 -8.35 0.95
CA ARG A 183 15.47 -8.64 2.18
C ARG A 183 14.72 -8.18 3.42
N MET A 184 14.14 -6.97 3.41
CA MET A 184 13.29 -6.45 4.50
C MET A 184 12.10 -7.36 4.77
N ALA A 185 11.44 -7.85 3.70
CA ALA A 185 10.27 -8.73 3.83
C ALA A 185 10.61 -10.13 4.38
N LYS A 186 11.84 -10.62 4.16
CA LYS A 186 12.27 -11.95 4.62
C LYS A 186 12.85 -11.95 6.03
N ASN A 187 13.52 -10.89 6.42
CA ASN A 187 14.26 -10.80 7.69
C ASN A 187 13.80 -9.57 8.48
N MET A 188 12.54 -9.57 8.94
CA MET A 188 12.00 -8.45 9.72
C MET A 188 12.77 -8.21 11.03
N ASP A 189 13.35 -9.26 11.62
CA ASP A 189 14.12 -9.15 12.86
C ASP A 189 15.52 -8.49 12.67
N SER A 190 16.01 -8.43 11.43
CA SER A 190 17.34 -7.87 11.13
C SER A 190 17.31 -6.45 10.52
N VAL A 191 16.17 -5.76 10.58
CA VAL A 191 16.02 -4.39 10.04
C VAL A 191 16.69 -3.35 10.96
N GLN A 192 17.96 -3.60 11.35
CA GLN A 192 18.81 -2.58 11.96
C GLN A 192 19.59 -1.76 10.91
N GLU A 193 19.58 -2.21 9.66
CA GLU A 193 20.22 -1.46 8.58
C GLU A 193 19.32 -0.31 8.12
N LYS A 194 19.89 0.88 8.04
CA LYS A 194 19.22 2.07 7.53
C LYS A 194 18.64 1.79 6.14
N PRO A 195 17.40 2.18 5.85
CA PRO A 195 16.83 1.99 4.51
C PRO A 195 17.69 2.72 3.48
N VAL A 196 18.01 2.02 2.40
CA VAL A 196 18.87 2.52 1.32
C VAL A 196 18.27 3.78 0.66
N TYR A 197 16.96 3.93 0.73
CA TYR A 197 16.24 5.07 0.12
C TYR A 197 15.35 5.76 1.16
N LYS A 198 15.45 7.09 1.23
CA LYS A 198 14.64 7.93 2.13
C LYS A 198 13.14 7.80 1.88
N GLU A 199 12.76 7.54 0.63
CA GLU A 199 11.36 7.41 0.21
C GLU A 199 10.70 6.13 0.77
N ILE A 200 11.48 5.11 1.04
CA ILE A 200 10.98 3.82 1.57
C ILE A 200 11.02 3.80 3.11
N ALA A 201 11.77 4.70 3.74
CA ALA A 201 11.95 4.74 5.18
C ALA A 201 10.62 4.81 5.98
N PRO A 202 9.65 5.67 5.64
CA PRO A 202 8.38 5.72 6.39
C PRO A 202 7.58 4.41 6.29
N PHE A 203 7.64 3.74 5.14
CA PHE A 203 6.95 2.48 4.91
C PHE A 203 7.60 1.34 5.72
N ALA A 204 8.94 1.28 5.72
CA ALA A 204 9.70 0.31 6.51
C ALA A 204 9.42 0.47 8.02
N GLU A 205 9.38 1.71 8.50
CA GLU A 205 9.07 2.04 9.91
C GLU A 205 7.64 1.60 10.28
N LYS A 206 6.67 1.87 9.42
CA LYS A 206 5.28 1.46 9.64
C LYS A 206 5.14 -0.07 9.71
N ILE A 207 5.80 -0.79 8.81
CA ILE A 207 5.80 -2.27 8.84
C ILE A 207 6.45 -2.78 10.13
N ARG A 208 7.58 -2.20 10.54
CA ARG A 208 8.28 -2.56 11.78
C ARG A 208 7.37 -2.36 13.00
N THR A 209 6.77 -1.19 13.13
CA THR A 209 5.86 -0.88 14.24
C THR A 209 4.68 -1.87 14.26
N GLN A 210 4.08 -2.16 13.12
CA GLN A 210 3.00 -3.15 13.05
C GLN A 210 3.46 -4.55 13.46
N HIS A 211 4.65 -4.96 13.03
CA HIS A 211 5.20 -6.27 13.40
C HIS A 211 5.46 -6.36 14.91
N GLU A 212 6.07 -5.32 15.51
CA GLU A 212 6.29 -5.23 16.96
C GLU A 212 4.96 -5.31 17.73
N ASN A 213 3.92 -4.60 17.26
CA ASN A 213 2.59 -4.64 17.85
C ASN A 213 1.96 -6.04 17.77
N ILE A 214 2.11 -6.73 16.64
CA ILE A 214 1.61 -8.12 16.48
C ILE A 214 2.34 -9.07 17.44
N LEU A 215 3.66 -8.95 17.56
CA LEU A 215 4.43 -9.77 18.49
C LEU A 215 4.07 -9.48 19.97
N ALA A 216 3.88 -8.21 20.32
CA ALA A 216 3.46 -7.81 21.67
C ALA A 216 2.06 -8.38 21.99
N ALA A 217 1.11 -8.28 21.06
CA ALA A 217 -0.23 -8.84 21.21
C ALA A 217 -0.20 -10.37 21.36
N ALA A 218 0.64 -11.05 20.55
CA ALA A 218 0.79 -12.52 20.62
C ALA A 218 1.37 -12.96 21.98
N ARG A 219 2.39 -12.25 22.49
CA ARG A 219 2.97 -12.51 23.83
C ARG A 219 1.93 -12.28 24.92
N SER A 220 1.22 -11.15 24.88
CA SER A 220 0.17 -10.83 25.84
C SER A 220 -0.91 -11.93 25.87
N ARG A 221 -1.32 -12.44 24.71
CA ARG A 221 -2.30 -13.53 24.62
C ARG A 221 -1.76 -14.83 25.19
N GLN A 222 -0.49 -15.15 24.96
CA GLN A 222 0.17 -16.34 25.50
C GLN A 222 0.25 -16.28 27.03
N ASP A 223 0.70 -15.14 27.56
CA ASP A 223 0.79 -14.88 29.02
C ASP A 223 -0.60 -14.95 29.66
N PHE A 224 -1.61 -14.38 29.03
CA PHE A 224 -3.00 -14.45 29.48
C PHE A 224 -3.46 -15.91 29.60
N THR A 225 -3.26 -16.74 28.56
CA THR A 225 -3.67 -18.16 28.55
C THR A 225 -2.96 -18.95 29.65
N ALA A 226 -1.65 -18.71 29.81
CA ALA A 226 -0.86 -19.36 30.88
C ALA A 226 -1.36 -18.97 32.29
N ASN A 227 -1.60 -17.68 32.51
CA ASN A 227 -2.09 -17.15 33.78
C ASN A 227 -3.51 -17.66 34.11
N VAL A 228 -4.42 -17.68 33.11
CA VAL A 228 -5.78 -18.27 33.26
C VAL A 228 -5.67 -19.72 33.74
N SER A 229 -4.85 -20.53 33.04
CA SER A 229 -4.69 -21.95 33.40
C SER A 229 -4.17 -22.12 34.84
N HIS A 230 -3.21 -21.31 35.25
CA HIS A 230 -2.63 -21.37 36.57
C HIS A 230 -3.65 -20.94 37.67
N GLU A 231 -4.35 -19.82 37.44
CA GLU A 231 -5.30 -19.26 38.43
C GLU A 231 -6.59 -20.13 38.56
N LEU A 232 -6.97 -20.88 37.50
CA LEU A 232 -8.06 -21.86 37.57
C LEU A 232 -7.64 -23.16 38.29
N LYS A 233 -6.40 -23.63 38.05
CA LYS A 233 -5.91 -24.91 38.60
C LYS A 233 -5.79 -24.87 40.12
N THR A 234 -5.32 -23.76 40.66
CA THR A 234 -5.07 -23.61 42.12
C THR A 234 -6.33 -23.85 42.96
N PRO A 235 -7.44 -23.10 42.79
CA PRO A 235 -8.65 -23.34 43.58
C PRO A 235 -9.27 -24.71 43.28
N LEU A 236 -9.22 -25.19 42.01
CA LEU A 236 -9.75 -26.50 41.63
C LEU A 236 -9.01 -27.62 42.40
N THR A 237 -7.68 -27.54 42.49
CA THR A 237 -6.87 -28.52 43.24
C THR A 237 -7.23 -28.49 44.74
N ALA A 238 -7.45 -27.29 45.31
CA ALA A 238 -7.85 -27.14 46.71
C ALA A 238 -9.24 -27.76 46.95
N ILE A 239 -10.22 -27.50 46.08
CA ILE A 239 -11.56 -28.08 46.13
C ILE A 239 -11.47 -29.62 46.12
N SER A 240 -10.75 -30.18 45.13
CA SER A 240 -10.58 -31.63 44.99
C SER A 240 -9.89 -32.24 46.20
N GLY A 241 -8.82 -31.61 46.74
CA GLY A 241 -8.09 -32.11 47.89
C GLY A 241 -8.93 -32.11 49.16
N TYR A 242 -9.67 -31.03 49.44
CA TYR A 242 -10.56 -30.99 50.62
C TYR A 242 -11.73 -31.98 50.49
N ALA A 243 -12.29 -32.12 49.29
CA ALA A 243 -13.35 -33.09 49.03
C ALA A 243 -12.86 -34.52 49.23
N GLU A 244 -11.66 -34.88 48.75
CA GLU A 244 -11.03 -36.19 48.92
C GLU A 244 -10.77 -36.52 50.40
N LEU A 245 -10.33 -35.54 51.21
CA LEU A 245 -10.12 -35.71 52.65
C LEU A 245 -11.43 -36.00 53.40
N ILE A 246 -12.52 -35.34 53.01
CA ILE A 246 -13.86 -35.58 53.53
C ILE A 246 -14.37 -36.96 53.13
N GLU A 247 -14.25 -37.29 51.84
CA GLU A 247 -14.73 -38.57 51.24
C GLU A 247 -14.07 -39.79 51.88
N ASN A 248 -12.77 -39.72 52.15
CA ASN A 248 -11.99 -40.78 52.74
C ASN A 248 -12.08 -40.86 54.31
N GLU A 249 -12.99 -40.08 54.91
CA GLU A 249 -13.22 -40.04 56.36
C GLU A 249 -11.92 -39.71 57.12
N MET A 250 -10.98 -38.95 56.52
CA MET A 250 -9.69 -38.61 57.14
C MET A 250 -9.79 -37.38 58.06
N VAL A 251 -11.01 -36.89 58.31
CA VAL A 251 -11.25 -35.65 59.06
C VAL A 251 -12.37 -35.86 60.09
N ASN A 252 -12.24 -35.19 61.24
CA ASN A 252 -13.32 -35.17 62.22
C ASN A 252 -14.44 -34.19 61.78
N HIS A 253 -15.53 -34.16 62.50
CA HIS A 253 -16.74 -33.37 62.15
C HIS A 253 -16.41 -31.85 62.04
N GLU A 254 -15.61 -31.31 62.92
CA GLU A 254 -15.23 -29.88 62.98
C GLU A 254 -14.35 -29.53 61.73
N GLN A 255 -13.37 -30.39 61.42
CA GLN A 255 -12.51 -30.25 60.25
C GLN A 255 -13.34 -30.39 58.97
N GLY A 256 -14.34 -31.28 58.91
CA GLY A 256 -15.24 -31.43 57.77
C GLY A 256 -16.02 -30.16 57.47
N ILE A 257 -16.53 -29.49 58.52
CA ILE A 257 -17.21 -28.20 58.38
C ILE A 257 -16.23 -27.13 57.85
N HIS A 258 -15.03 -27.10 58.39
CA HIS A 258 -13.99 -26.17 57.93
C HIS A 258 -13.65 -26.40 56.44
N PHE A 259 -13.46 -27.66 56.01
CA PHE A 259 -13.12 -27.99 54.63
C PHE A 259 -14.30 -27.70 53.69
N ALA A 260 -15.54 -27.92 54.14
CA ALA A 260 -16.72 -27.51 53.38
C ALA A 260 -16.77 -25.98 53.13
N HIS A 261 -16.40 -25.18 54.14
CA HIS A 261 -16.25 -23.74 54.00
C HIS A 261 -15.14 -23.36 52.99
N GLU A 262 -14.01 -24.06 53.04
CA GLU A 262 -12.92 -23.83 52.10
C GLU A 262 -13.29 -24.19 50.65
N ILE A 263 -14.02 -25.31 50.47
CA ILE A 263 -14.56 -25.72 49.17
C ILE A 263 -15.50 -24.62 48.64
N LYS A 264 -16.44 -24.15 49.46
CA LYS A 264 -17.36 -23.08 49.08
C LYS A 264 -16.60 -21.80 48.68
N ARG A 265 -15.65 -21.35 49.49
CA ARG A 265 -14.84 -20.14 49.26
C ARG A 265 -14.06 -20.23 47.92
N ASN A 266 -13.42 -21.40 47.68
CA ASN A 266 -12.67 -21.61 46.42
C ASN A 266 -13.60 -21.70 45.19
N SER A 267 -14.81 -22.26 45.36
CA SER A 267 -15.83 -22.32 44.31
C SER A 267 -16.34 -20.92 43.94
N GLU A 268 -16.64 -20.08 44.91
CA GLU A 268 -17.06 -18.68 44.72
C GLU A 268 -15.95 -17.87 44.01
N ARG A 269 -14.70 -18.07 44.44
CA ARG A 269 -13.54 -17.45 43.78
C ARG A 269 -13.39 -17.88 42.31
N LEU A 270 -13.58 -19.19 42.06
CA LEU A 270 -13.50 -19.75 40.71
C LEU A 270 -14.58 -19.15 39.78
N LEU A 271 -15.82 -19.04 40.28
CA LEU A 271 -16.94 -18.43 39.57
C LEU A 271 -16.65 -16.96 39.24
N SER A 272 -16.15 -16.19 40.23
CA SER A 272 -15.77 -14.79 39.99
C SER A 272 -14.70 -14.69 38.90
N LEU A 273 -13.66 -15.54 38.97
CA LEU A 273 -12.58 -15.54 37.96
C LEU A 273 -13.11 -15.85 36.55
N ILE A 274 -14.01 -16.86 36.43
CA ILE A 274 -14.63 -17.22 35.14
C ILE A 274 -15.44 -16.04 34.59
N ASN A 275 -16.25 -15.39 35.44
CA ASN A 275 -17.05 -14.21 35.01
C ASN A 275 -16.16 -13.06 34.54
N ASP A 276 -15.06 -12.78 35.28
CA ASP A 276 -14.10 -11.73 34.90
C ASP A 276 -13.44 -12.04 33.54
N ILE A 277 -13.09 -13.33 33.28
CA ILE A 277 -12.52 -13.78 31.99
C ILE A 277 -13.52 -13.61 30.85
N ILE A 278 -14.77 -14.05 31.05
CA ILE A 278 -15.85 -13.89 30.05
C ILE A 278 -16.02 -12.40 29.74
N ARG A 279 -16.11 -11.60 30.80
CA ARG A 279 -16.31 -10.16 30.66
C ARG A 279 -15.17 -9.48 29.89
N LEU A 280 -13.92 -9.82 30.22
CA LEU A 280 -12.76 -9.28 29.52
C LEU A 280 -12.76 -9.71 28.04
N SER A 281 -13.16 -10.95 27.76
CA SER A 281 -13.30 -11.45 26.37
C SER A 281 -14.38 -10.67 25.59
N GLU A 282 -15.51 -10.34 26.23
CA GLU A 282 -16.58 -9.53 25.63
C GLU A 282 -16.09 -8.11 25.32
N LEU A 283 -15.31 -7.51 26.24
CA LEU A 283 -14.74 -6.19 26.07
C LEU A 283 -13.72 -6.15 24.92
N ASP A 284 -12.91 -7.20 24.75
CA ASP A 284 -11.92 -7.33 23.67
C ASP A 284 -12.57 -7.42 22.28
N HIS A 285 -13.84 -7.84 22.16
CA HIS A 285 -14.56 -7.95 20.88
C HIS A 285 -15.22 -6.62 20.53
N SER A 286 -14.55 -5.84 19.67
CA SER A 286 -14.96 -4.49 19.26
C SER A 286 -16.20 -4.41 18.36
N GLU A 287 -16.70 -5.54 17.85
CA GLU A 287 -17.74 -5.56 16.79
C GLU A 287 -19.18 -5.55 17.31
N MET A 288 -19.41 -5.69 18.60
CA MET A 288 -20.79 -5.60 19.12
C MET A 288 -21.26 -4.15 19.18
N PRO A 289 -22.46 -3.85 18.64
CA PRO A 289 -23.02 -2.49 18.76
C PRO A 289 -23.29 -2.19 20.23
N ARG A 290 -22.53 -1.28 20.79
CA ARG A 290 -22.66 -0.84 22.18
C ARG A 290 -23.64 0.33 22.23
N GLN A 291 -24.63 0.23 23.11
CA GLN A 291 -25.59 1.31 23.31
C GLN A 291 -24.95 2.38 24.20
N TYR A 292 -24.55 3.50 23.60
CA TYR A 292 -24.07 4.68 24.32
C TYR A 292 -25.20 5.67 24.44
N GLU A 293 -25.43 6.15 25.68
CA GLU A 293 -26.46 7.16 25.97
C GLU A 293 -25.87 8.29 26.81
N ASN A 294 -26.55 9.43 26.78
CA ASN A 294 -26.15 10.57 27.63
C ASN A 294 -26.88 10.45 28.97
N PHE A 295 -26.11 10.57 30.05
CA PHE A 295 -26.67 10.51 31.41
C PHE A 295 -25.78 11.30 32.38
N ASP A 296 -26.37 11.65 33.52
CA ASP A 296 -25.68 12.34 34.60
C ASP A 296 -24.88 11.33 35.42
N LEU A 297 -23.55 11.44 35.37
CA LEU A 297 -22.67 10.57 36.10
C LEU A 297 -22.80 10.66 37.63
N TYR A 298 -23.10 11.87 38.16
CA TYR A 298 -23.29 12.05 39.61
C TYR A 298 -24.55 11.34 40.12
N GLU A 299 -25.69 11.53 39.43
CA GLU A 299 -26.91 10.80 39.77
C GLU A 299 -26.73 9.29 39.62
N PHE A 300 -25.95 8.84 38.61
CA PHE A 300 -25.65 7.44 38.40
C PHE A 300 -24.79 6.86 39.53
N VAL A 301 -23.78 7.60 40.02
CA VAL A 301 -22.99 7.21 41.23
C VAL A 301 -23.90 7.11 42.45
N LYS A 302 -24.82 8.03 42.64
CA LYS A 302 -25.79 8.01 43.73
C LYS A 302 -26.71 6.78 43.68
N ASP A 303 -27.16 6.38 42.49
CA ASP A 303 -27.93 5.13 42.29
C ASP A 303 -27.13 3.87 42.64
N CYS A 304 -25.83 3.88 42.40
CA CYS A 304 -24.93 2.77 42.81
C CYS A 304 -24.61 2.77 44.29
N ALA A 305 -24.65 3.94 44.94
CA ALA A 305 -24.14 4.16 46.31
C ALA A 305 -24.81 3.26 47.34
N GLU A 306 -26.10 2.95 47.24
CA GLU A 306 -26.83 2.11 48.19
C GLU A 306 -26.19 0.70 48.32
N SER A 307 -25.92 0.07 47.19
CA SER A 307 -25.31 -1.26 47.17
C SER A 307 -23.85 -1.22 47.62
N LEU A 308 -23.11 -0.19 47.21
CA LEU A 308 -21.70 0.01 47.56
C LEU A 308 -21.55 0.27 49.09
N GLN A 309 -22.45 1.03 49.69
CA GLN A 309 -22.49 1.32 51.11
C GLN A 309 -22.70 0.05 51.95
N VAL A 310 -23.61 -0.83 51.52
CA VAL A 310 -23.84 -2.13 52.19
C VAL A 310 -22.56 -2.98 52.17
N ASN A 311 -21.86 -3.02 51.04
CA ASN A 311 -20.61 -3.79 50.94
C ASN A 311 -19.49 -3.22 51.81
N ALA A 312 -19.35 -1.90 51.85
CA ALA A 312 -18.38 -1.22 52.73
C ALA A 312 -18.65 -1.49 54.21
N GLN A 313 -19.92 -1.37 54.63
CA GLN A 313 -20.35 -1.61 56.03
C GLN A 313 -20.02 -3.04 56.48
N LYS A 314 -20.22 -4.05 55.64
CA LYS A 314 -19.89 -5.46 55.96
C LYS A 314 -18.41 -5.65 56.27
N GLN A 315 -17.56 -4.77 55.73
CA GLN A 315 -16.10 -4.83 55.97
C GLN A 315 -15.61 -3.74 56.95
N GLY A 316 -16.53 -3.05 57.64
CA GLY A 316 -16.20 -2.00 58.62
C GLY A 316 -15.58 -0.75 58.01
N ILE A 317 -15.85 -0.48 56.72
CA ILE A 317 -15.30 0.68 55.98
C ILE A 317 -16.39 1.76 55.86
N ARG A 318 -16.00 3.01 56.11
CA ARG A 318 -16.90 4.17 55.91
C ARG A 318 -16.93 4.49 54.40
N PHE A 319 -18.11 4.66 53.85
CA PHE A 319 -18.32 5.00 52.45
C PHE A 319 -19.04 6.35 52.35
N SER A 320 -18.56 7.21 51.46
CA SER A 320 -19.23 8.49 51.16
C SER A 320 -19.12 8.77 49.66
N TYR A 321 -20.02 9.59 49.18
CA TYR A 321 -19.94 10.13 47.82
C TYR A 321 -20.27 11.63 47.83
N ARG A 322 -19.67 12.35 46.87
CA ARG A 322 -19.90 13.78 46.69
C ARG A 322 -19.75 14.16 45.20
N GLY A 323 -20.27 15.35 44.86
CA GLY A 323 -20.08 15.82 43.48
C GLY A 323 -21.19 16.79 43.06
N SER A 324 -21.35 16.90 41.75
CA SER A 324 -22.32 17.76 41.10
C SER A 324 -22.69 17.20 39.75
N THR A 325 -23.84 17.59 39.24
CA THR A 325 -24.33 17.21 37.88
C THR A 325 -23.19 17.27 36.84
N CYS A 326 -22.93 16.16 36.18
CA CYS A 326 -21.95 16.10 35.07
C CYS A 326 -22.42 15.08 34.04
N MET A 327 -22.71 15.57 32.84
CA MET A 327 -23.18 14.71 31.74
C MET A 327 -22.01 13.99 31.07
N ILE A 328 -22.16 12.69 30.87
CA ILE A 328 -21.24 11.89 30.05
C ILE A 328 -22.04 11.10 29.00
N ARG A 329 -21.36 10.72 27.93
CA ARG A 329 -21.86 9.78 26.93
C ARG A 329 -21.19 8.45 27.14
N GLY A 330 -21.93 7.43 27.55
CA GLY A 330 -21.36 6.13 27.85
C GLY A 330 -22.38 5.00 27.87
N ASN A 331 -21.86 3.79 28.05
CA ASN A 331 -22.66 2.60 28.29
C ASN A 331 -22.83 2.44 29.82
N LYS A 332 -24.05 2.55 30.31
CA LYS A 332 -24.36 2.52 31.75
C LYS A 332 -23.88 1.24 32.47
N ASP A 333 -24.01 0.07 31.81
CA ASP A 333 -23.59 -1.21 32.40
C ASP A 333 -22.07 -1.24 32.59
N MET A 334 -21.31 -0.76 31.59
CA MET A 334 -19.85 -0.66 31.69
C MET A 334 -19.41 0.35 32.75
N ILE A 335 -20.08 1.52 32.82
CA ILE A 335 -19.76 2.54 33.83
C ILE A 335 -20.11 2.01 35.24
N ARG A 336 -21.20 1.27 35.41
CA ARG A 336 -21.51 0.58 36.67
C ARG A 336 -20.39 -0.38 37.09
N GLU A 337 -19.98 -1.23 36.16
CA GLU A 337 -18.90 -2.20 36.37
C GLU A 337 -17.57 -1.52 36.72
N LEU A 338 -17.27 -0.39 36.07
CA LEU A 338 -16.10 0.41 36.36
C LEU A 338 -16.13 0.93 37.79
N ILE A 339 -17.26 1.52 38.23
CA ILE A 339 -17.46 2.03 39.59
C ILE A 339 -17.35 0.88 40.63
N ASP A 340 -18.03 -0.24 40.35
CA ASP A 340 -18.02 -1.42 41.23
C ASP A 340 -16.60 -1.97 41.40
N ASN A 341 -15.81 -2.12 40.31
CA ASN A 341 -14.42 -2.60 40.39
C ASN A 341 -13.51 -1.65 41.19
N LEU A 342 -13.66 -0.33 40.95
CA LEU A 342 -12.83 0.65 41.67
C LEU A 342 -13.18 0.67 43.19
N VAL A 343 -14.47 0.73 43.50
CA VAL A 343 -14.92 0.79 44.92
C VAL A 343 -14.63 -0.53 45.65
N GLN A 344 -14.83 -1.69 45.01
CA GLN A 344 -14.50 -2.99 45.58
C GLN A 344 -13.02 -3.10 45.87
N ASN A 345 -12.15 -2.61 45.01
CA ASN A 345 -10.69 -2.57 45.26
C ASN A 345 -10.36 -1.63 46.42
N ALA A 346 -10.96 -0.45 46.48
CA ALA A 346 -10.77 0.53 47.54
C ALA A 346 -11.22 -0.02 48.92
N ILE A 347 -12.30 -0.82 48.97
CA ILE A 347 -12.78 -1.50 50.17
C ILE A 347 -11.83 -2.65 50.54
N ARG A 348 -11.50 -3.51 49.60
CA ARG A 348 -10.69 -4.74 49.79
C ARG A 348 -9.30 -4.44 50.32
N TYR A 349 -8.65 -3.40 49.83
CA TYR A 349 -7.28 -3.03 50.19
C TYR A 349 -7.22 -1.91 51.23
N ASN A 350 -8.35 -1.66 51.90
CA ASN A 350 -8.39 -0.67 52.96
C ASN A 350 -7.92 -1.25 54.30
N LYS A 351 -7.77 -0.39 55.30
CA LYS A 351 -7.51 -0.72 56.71
C LYS A 351 -8.84 -0.72 57.46
N GLU A 352 -8.89 -1.43 58.60
CA GLU A 352 -10.07 -1.50 59.45
C GLU A 352 -10.48 -0.07 59.93
N GLY A 353 -11.75 0.29 59.78
CA GLY A 353 -12.27 1.64 60.11
C GLY A 353 -11.92 2.71 59.08
N GLY A 354 -11.32 2.33 57.95
CA GLY A 354 -10.93 3.27 56.90
C GLY A 354 -12.10 3.90 56.17
N HIS A 355 -11.77 4.68 55.14
CA HIS A 355 -12.75 5.47 54.39
C HIS A 355 -12.55 5.32 52.86
N VAL A 356 -13.66 5.24 52.17
CA VAL A 356 -13.70 5.28 50.68
C VAL A 356 -14.62 6.41 50.25
N GLU A 357 -14.14 7.30 49.41
CA GLU A 357 -14.92 8.41 48.84
C GLU A 357 -14.99 8.29 47.32
N VAL A 358 -16.21 8.47 46.78
CA VAL A 358 -16.45 8.56 45.33
C VAL A 358 -16.85 10.00 45.02
N PHE A 359 -16.12 10.61 44.06
CA PHE A 359 -16.45 11.94 43.56
C PHE A 359 -16.89 11.82 42.06
N ALA A 360 -17.97 12.51 41.69
CA ALA A 360 -18.39 12.67 40.30
C ALA A 360 -18.82 14.11 40.09
N GLY A 361 -18.19 14.79 39.09
CA GLY A 361 -18.50 16.21 38.83
C GLY A 361 -17.65 16.80 37.72
N MET A 362 -17.91 18.06 37.44
CA MET A 362 -17.10 18.80 36.45
C MET A 362 -15.87 19.40 37.12
N VAL A 363 -14.69 19.12 36.58
CA VAL A 363 -13.43 19.73 37.03
C VAL A 363 -12.64 20.17 35.79
N ASP A 364 -12.24 21.42 35.75
CA ASP A 364 -11.52 22.03 34.62
C ASP A 364 -12.23 21.84 33.29
N GLY A 365 -13.58 21.88 33.30
CA GLY A 365 -14.39 21.75 32.09
C GLY A 365 -14.56 20.30 31.59
N LYS A 366 -14.09 19.29 32.35
CA LYS A 366 -14.22 17.87 31.99
C LYS A 366 -15.02 17.10 33.04
N PRO A 367 -15.88 16.17 32.62
CA PRO A 367 -16.50 15.25 33.55
C PRO A 367 -15.44 14.33 34.17
N ARG A 368 -15.45 14.20 35.49
CA ARG A 368 -14.48 13.45 36.26
C ARG A 368 -15.18 12.48 37.22
N LEU A 369 -14.72 11.24 37.23
CA LEU A 369 -15.02 10.26 38.26
C LEU A 369 -13.71 9.98 39.05
N GLU A 370 -13.80 9.99 40.39
CA GLU A 370 -12.62 9.76 41.24
C GLU A 370 -13.02 8.86 42.39
N VAL A 371 -12.20 7.86 42.66
CA VAL A 371 -12.36 6.98 43.81
C VAL A 371 -11.08 7.11 44.66
N THR A 372 -11.25 7.47 45.91
CA THR A 372 -10.16 7.70 46.89
C THR A 372 -10.34 6.81 48.12
N ASP A 373 -9.29 6.16 48.53
CA ASP A 373 -9.24 5.38 49.77
C ASP A 373 -8.06 5.80 50.63
N ASP A 374 -8.13 5.51 51.95
CA ASP A 374 -7.05 5.71 52.92
C ASP A 374 -6.40 4.38 53.34
N GLY A 375 -6.37 3.40 52.41
CA GLY A 375 -5.88 2.05 52.63
C GLY A 375 -4.38 1.91 52.56
N ILE A 376 -3.91 0.70 52.20
CA ILE A 376 -2.48 0.32 52.23
C ILE A 376 -1.63 1.00 51.18
N GLY A 377 -2.26 1.55 50.10
CA GLY A 377 -1.55 2.17 49.03
C GLY A 377 -0.77 1.20 48.12
N ILE A 378 -0.12 1.74 47.09
CA ILE A 378 0.58 0.98 46.05
C ILE A 378 2.01 1.55 45.92
N PRO A 379 3.07 0.71 46.05
CA PRO A 379 4.44 1.14 45.84
C PRO A 379 4.65 1.74 44.43
N LYS A 380 5.45 2.79 44.35
CA LYS A 380 5.65 3.59 43.14
C LYS A 380 6.16 2.75 41.94
N ASP A 381 7.04 1.82 42.18
CA ASP A 381 7.60 0.90 41.15
C ASP A 381 6.58 -0.10 40.61
N GLN A 382 5.40 -0.21 41.24
CA GLN A 382 4.35 -1.15 40.80
C GLN A 382 3.10 -0.47 40.23
N GLN A 383 3.00 0.86 40.30
CA GLN A 383 1.81 1.63 39.91
C GLN A 383 1.49 1.50 38.40
N ASP A 384 2.50 1.40 37.55
CA ASP A 384 2.31 1.22 36.11
C ASP A 384 1.74 -0.17 35.76
N ARG A 385 2.00 -1.15 36.64
CA ARG A 385 1.69 -2.55 36.39
C ARG A 385 0.34 -3.01 36.95
N VAL A 386 -0.29 -2.25 37.83
CA VAL A 386 -1.54 -2.67 38.51
C VAL A 386 -2.71 -2.82 37.51
N PHE A 387 -2.59 -2.26 36.32
CA PHE A 387 -3.57 -2.40 35.22
C PHE A 387 -3.29 -3.60 34.30
N GLU A 388 -2.17 -4.33 34.51
CA GLU A 388 -1.88 -5.56 33.79
C GLU A 388 -2.80 -6.70 34.23
N ARG A 389 -3.19 -7.57 33.31
CA ARG A 389 -4.06 -8.73 33.59
C ARG A 389 -3.36 -9.69 34.55
N PHE A 390 -4.03 -10.11 35.62
CA PHE A 390 -3.56 -11.03 36.69
C PHE A 390 -2.45 -10.44 37.57
N TYR A 391 -2.11 -9.15 37.41
CA TYR A 391 -1.09 -8.53 38.24
C TYR A 391 -1.63 -8.26 39.63
N ARG A 392 -0.79 -8.51 40.63
CA ARG A 392 -1.06 -8.26 42.08
C ARG A 392 0.21 -7.80 42.76
N VAL A 393 0.11 -6.75 43.55
CA VAL A 393 1.22 -6.18 44.32
C VAL A 393 1.75 -7.22 45.32
N ASP A 394 0.85 -7.96 46.00
CA ASP A 394 1.21 -9.02 46.96
C ASP A 394 0.34 -10.26 46.68
N LYS A 395 0.96 -11.33 46.19
CA LYS A 395 0.30 -12.61 45.87
C LYS A 395 -0.17 -13.38 47.12
N SER A 396 0.50 -13.19 48.27
CA SER A 396 0.13 -13.90 49.52
C SER A 396 -1.13 -13.32 50.14
N ARG A 397 -1.17 -12.02 50.32
CA ARG A 397 -2.29 -11.29 50.95
C ARG A 397 -3.55 -11.33 50.06
N SER A 398 -3.38 -11.30 48.77
CA SER A 398 -4.50 -11.35 47.82
C SER A 398 -5.17 -12.73 47.72
N LYS A 399 -4.50 -13.82 48.14
CA LYS A 399 -5.14 -15.13 48.27
C LYS A 399 -6.18 -15.14 49.40
N GLU A 400 -5.90 -14.43 50.50
CA GLU A 400 -6.83 -14.30 51.64
C GLU A 400 -8.03 -13.41 51.28
N THR A 401 -7.78 -12.31 50.57
CA THR A 401 -8.82 -11.33 50.20
C THR A 401 -9.63 -11.70 48.97
N GLY A 402 -9.24 -12.73 48.20
CA GLY A 402 -10.01 -13.27 47.07
C GLY A 402 -9.94 -12.49 45.75
N GLY A 403 -8.94 -11.63 45.56
CA GLY A 403 -8.80 -10.86 44.30
C GLY A 403 -8.42 -11.71 43.08
N THR A 404 -8.99 -11.45 41.93
CA THR A 404 -8.70 -12.13 40.66
C THR A 404 -7.49 -11.53 39.92
N GLY A 405 -7.19 -10.24 40.18
CA GLY A 405 -6.17 -9.48 39.44
C GLY A 405 -6.66 -9.04 38.04
N LEU A 406 -7.97 -9.12 37.80
CA LEU A 406 -8.57 -8.72 36.50
C LEU A 406 -9.38 -7.40 36.61
N GLY A 407 -9.84 -7.01 37.83
CA GLY A 407 -10.71 -5.85 38.00
C GLY A 407 -10.14 -4.54 37.44
N LEU A 408 -8.87 -4.20 37.74
CA LEU A 408 -8.25 -2.98 37.22
C LEU A 408 -7.94 -3.07 35.73
N ALA A 409 -7.70 -4.27 35.18
CA ALA A 409 -7.57 -4.48 33.75
C ALA A 409 -8.93 -4.24 33.03
N ILE A 410 -10.03 -4.68 33.64
CA ILE A 410 -11.41 -4.39 33.17
C ILE A 410 -11.66 -2.87 33.20
N VAL A 411 -11.31 -2.20 34.31
CA VAL A 411 -11.42 -0.73 34.41
C VAL A 411 -10.68 -0.04 33.28
N LYS A 412 -9.41 -0.40 33.06
CA LYS A 412 -8.60 0.19 31.98
C LYS A 412 -9.27 0.00 30.62
N HIS A 413 -9.77 -1.20 30.32
CA HIS A 413 -10.43 -1.51 29.05
C HIS A 413 -11.71 -0.68 28.85
N ILE A 414 -12.52 -0.56 29.91
CA ILE A 414 -13.75 0.27 29.88
C ILE A 414 -13.40 1.75 29.63
N VAL A 415 -12.35 2.25 30.28
CA VAL A 415 -11.85 3.62 30.08
C VAL A 415 -11.42 3.84 28.62
N GLU A 416 -10.66 2.89 28.05
CA GLU A 416 -10.24 2.94 26.64
C GLU A 416 -11.45 2.94 25.68
N LEU A 417 -12.48 2.14 25.96
CA LEU A 417 -13.69 2.05 25.14
C LEU A 417 -14.54 3.33 25.19
N HIS A 418 -14.36 4.14 26.24
CA HIS A 418 -15.07 5.41 26.40
C HIS A 418 -14.20 6.62 25.99
N ASP A 419 -13.02 6.38 25.38
CA ASP A 419 -12.03 7.41 25.01
C ASP A 419 -11.67 8.32 26.20
N ALA A 420 -11.77 7.78 27.43
CA ALA A 420 -11.46 8.47 28.66
C ALA A 420 -9.99 8.28 29.05
N ARG A 421 -9.53 9.03 30.04
CA ARG A 421 -8.15 8.93 30.56
C ARG A 421 -8.19 8.53 32.03
N ILE A 422 -7.30 7.60 32.41
CA ILE A 422 -7.17 7.12 33.79
C ILE A 422 -5.83 7.63 34.37
N TYR A 423 -5.89 8.07 35.60
CA TYR A 423 -4.73 8.53 36.39
C TYR A 423 -4.75 7.81 37.74
N LEU A 424 -3.58 7.44 38.22
CA LEU A 424 -3.40 6.76 39.53
C LEU A 424 -2.39 7.55 40.35
N GLU A 425 -2.79 7.91 41.55
CA GLU A 425 -1.91 8.52 42.55
C GLU A 425 -2.02 7.66 43.84
N SER A 426 -0.89 7.18 44.34
CA SER A 426 -0.90 6.31 45.51
C SER A 426 0.41 6.44 46.27
N GLU A 427 0.31 6.32 47.61
CA GLU A 427 1.46 6.30 48.51
C GLU A 427 1.22 5.22 49.57
N VAL A 428 2.25 4.43 49.85
CA VAL A 428 2.18 3.33 50.82
C VAL A 428 1.73 3.86 52.19
N ASP A 429 0.74 3.20 52.78
CA ASP A 429 0.09 3.50 54.08
C ASP A 429 -0.71 4.82 54.12
N LYS A 430 -0.82 5.52 52.96
CA LYS A 430 -1.66 6.74 52.87
C LYS A 430 -2.93 6.53 52.01
N GLY A 431 -2.92 5.49 51.13
CA GLY A 431 -4.07 5.14 50.34
C GLY A 431 -3.84 5.33 48.84
N THR A 432 -4.93 5.22 48.07
CA THR A 432 -4.93 5.29 46.62
C THR A 432 -6.06 6.22 46.12
N GLN A 433 -5.74 6.98 45.09
CA GLN A 433 -6.70 7.78 44.33
C GLN A 433 -6.63 7.36 42.88
N ILE A 434 -7.76 6.92 42.31
CA ILE A 434 -7.90 6.65 40.88
C ILE A 434 -8.90 7.65 40.29
N ARG A 435 -8.44 8.40 39.30
CA ARG A 435 -9.19 9.45 38.65
C ARG A 435 -9.42 9.13 37.16
N ILE A 436 -10.64 9.26 36.67
CA ILE A 436 -11.02 9.03 35.29
C ILE A 436 -11.62 10.34 34.74
N GLU A 437 -11.09 10.82 33.61
CA GLU A 437 -11.55 12.01 32.90
C GLU A 437 -12.17 11.59 31.58
N PHE A 438 -13.41 12.00 31.39
CA PHE A 438 -14.18 11.71 30.17
C PHE A 438 -14.10 12.87 29.21
N UNK A 439 -14.16 12.71 28.02
CA UNK A 439 -14.20 13.54 27.11
C UNK A 439 -15.37 14.29 27.23
N ASN A 440 -15.39 15.46 26.87
CA ASN A 440 -16.56 16.36 26.88
C ASN A 440 -17.27 16.31 25.52
N ASP A 441 -18.57 16.51 25.51
CA ASP A 441 -19.39 16.52 24.26
C ASP A 441 -18.83 17.43 23.14
N UNK A 442 -18.19 18.20 23.55
CA UNK A 442 -17.62 19.02 22.68
C UNK A 442 -16.48 18.50 22.00
N GLU A 443 -15.80 18.08 22.64
CA GLU A 443 -14.63 17.40 22.08
C GLU A 443 -15.04 16.24 21.17
N TRP A 444 -16.06 15.50 21.50
CA TRP A 444 -16.62 14.43 20.64
C TRP A 444 -17.06 14.93 19.26
N LYS A 445 -17.71 16.07 19.20
CA LYS A 445 -18.14 16.68 17.91
C LYS A 445 -16.94 17.08 17.06
N PHE A 446 -15.86 17.57 17.66
CA PHE A 446 -14.61 17.90 16.95
C PHE A 446 -13.86 16.64 16.46
N LEU A 447 -13.82 15.60 17.28
CA LEU A 447 -13.18 14.33 16.90
C LEU A 447 -13.92 13.66 15.71
N CYS A 448 -15.25 13.62 15.76
CA CYS A 448 -16.07 13.07 14.67
C CYS A 448 -15.92 13.89 13.37
N LEU A 449 -15.85 15.23 13.46
CA LEU A 449 -15.61 16.09 12.29
C LEU A 449 -14.21 15.90 11.72
N SER A 450 -13.18 15.78 12.55
CA SER A 450 -11.80 15.57 12.07
C SER A 450 -11.63 14.19 11.42
N LEU A 451 -12.26 13.15 11.97
CA LEU A 451 -12.28 11.79 11.35
C LEU A 451 -13.04 11.80 10.02
N PHE A 452 -14.15 12.54 9.94
CA PHE A 452 -14.95 12.66 8.71
C PHE A 452 -14.16 13.37 7.60
N PHE A 453 -13.37 14.40 7.94
CA PHE A 453 -12.50 15.11 7.00
C PHE A 453 -11.29 14.26 6.57
N PHE A 454 -10.80 13.35 7.40
CA PHE A 454 -9.66 12.48 7.09
C PHE A 454 -10.05 11.33 6.14
N PHE A 455 -11.33 10.98 6.07
CA PHE A 455 -11.84 9.92 5.17
C PHE A 455 -12.30 10.44 3.80
N ILE A 456 -12.37 11.77 3.61
CA ILE A 456 -12.82 12.41 2.36
C ILE A 456 -11.67 13.08 1.56
N UNK A 457 -10.86 13.17 2.23
CA UNK A 457 -9.77 13.72 1.68
C UNK A 457 -8.80 12.70 1.27
#